data_61b2ef651c88c7cc822d28ea20a8f202
#
_entry.id   61b2ef651c88c7cc822d28ea20a8f202
#
_cell.length_a   1.000
_cell.length_b   1.000
_cell.length_c   1.000
_cell.angle_alpha   90.00
_cell.angle_beta   90.00
_cell.angle_gamma   90.00
#
_symmetry.space_group_name_H-M   'P 1'
#
loop_
_entity.id
_entity.type
_entity.pdbx_description
1 polymer ?
#
loop_
_entity_poly.entity_id
_entity_poly.type
_entity_poly.pdbx_seq_one_letter_code
_entity_poly.pdbx_strand_id
1 'polypeptide(L)'
;MLEPISKITQEKSFIQNKEPDASTDFQHFLPISSDAFLKKLDNWSITYKYFEHVPLRTVKDSKSVQDVFLNAKQGGGHIKNLFLRDHRKNNILIVAHQDALIDLKKLQFKIDTGRLSFGSPDRLMEHLGVFPGAVTPFSMINGVHKNVVLFIDLSLKNFKKIYLHPLVNDRTLEITIENLEMFFKKINVIPQWIKL
;
A
#
# COMPACT_ATOMS: atom_id res chain seq x y z
N MET A 1 -0.28 -39.69 -8.63
CA MET A 1 -1.67 -39.70 -8.11
C MET A 1 -2.20 -38.29 -8.30
N LEU A 2 -3.18 -38.11 -9.18
CA LEU A 2 -3.85 -36.80 -9.39
C LEU A 2 -4.82 -36.56 -8.23
N GLU A 3 -4.75 -35.41 -7.60
CA GLU A 3 -5.73 -35.03 -6.59
C GLU A 3 -7.15 -35.01 -7.18
N PRO A 4 -8.17 -35.42 -6.42
CA PRO A 4 -9.52 -35.54 -6.96
C PRO A 4 -10.12 -34.17 -7.29
N ILE A 5 -10.65 -34.04 -8.50
CA ILE A 5 -11.28 -32.85 -9.08
C ILE A 5 -12.33 -32.21 -8.13
N SER A 6 -12.90 -32.99 -7.20
CA SER A 6 -13.85 -32.51 -6.19
C SER A 6 -13.31 -31.47 -5.20
N LYS A 7 -12.01 -31.53 -4.85
CA LYS A 7 -11.38 -30.53 -3.95
C LYS A 7 -11.23 -29.16 -4.63
N ILE A 8 -10.79 -29.16 -5.88
CA ILE A 8 -10.59 -27.92 -6.66
C ILE A 8 -11.93 -27.20 -6.92
N THR A 9 -13.02 -27.97 -7.09
CA THR A 9 -14.35 -27.41 -7.31
C THR A 9 -14.95 -26.84 -6.01
N GLN A 10 -14.66 -27.45 -4.86
CA GLN A 10 -15.11 -26.93 -3.55
C GLN A 10 -14.37 -25.65 -3.15
N GLU A 11 -13.06 -25.55 -3.38
CA GLU A 11 -12.31 -24.32 -3.10
C GLU A 11 -12.77 -23.15 -3.97
N LYS A 12 -13.03 -23.38 -5.26
CA LYS A 12 -13.58 -22.34 -6.16
C LYS A 12 -14.99 -21.91 -5.78
N SER A 13 -15.85 -22.82 -5.28
CA SER A 13 -17.19 -22.48 -4.81
C SER A 13 -17.18 -21.73 -3.47
N PHE A 14 -16.18 -21.94 -2.62
CA PHE A 14 -16.02 -21.23 -1.35
C PHE A 14 -15.62 -19.76 -1.55
N ILE A 15 -14.83 -19.46 -2.58
CA ILE A 15 -14.42 -18.10 -2.94
C ILE A 15 -15.57 -17.31 -3.56
N GLN A 16 -16.47 -17.96 -4.32
CA GLN A 16 -17.61 -17.29 -4.98
C GLN A 16 -18.64 -16.67 -4.03
N ASN A 17 -18.68 -17.08 -2.75
CA ASN A 17 -19.64 -16.60 -1.74
C ASN A 17 -19.01 -15.61 -0.73
N LYS A 18 -17.74 -15.26 -0.88
CA LYS A 18 -17.04 -14.34 0.01
C LYS A 18 -17.01 -12.94 -0.60
N GLU A 19 -17.38 -11.91 0.17
CA GLU A 19 -17.20 -10.52 -0.28
C GLU A 19 -15.72 -10.25 -0.58
N PRO A 20 -15.41 -9.54 -1.70
CA PRO A 20 -14.05 -9.21 -2.05
C PRO A 20 -13.34 -8.44 -0.93
N ASP A 21 -12.14 -8.88 -0.60
CA ASP A 21 -11.28 -8.22 0.36
C ASP A 21 -9.89 -7.89 -0.25
N ALA A 22 -8.96 -7.41 0.56
CA ALA A 22 -7.65 -6.96 0.08
C ALA A 22 -6.61 -8.08 -0.08
N SER A 23 -7.00 -9.35 0.05
CA SER A 23 -6.08 -10.49 -0.10
C SER A 23 -5.80 -10.84 -1.57
N THR A 24 -4.79 -11.70 -1.78
CA THR A 24 -4.44 -12.22 -3.10
C THR A 24 -5.56 -13.03 -3.76
N ASP A 25 -6.47 -13.62 -2.99
CA ASP A 25 -7.64 -14.32 -3.52
C ASP A 25 -8.47 -13.44 -4.46
N PHE A 26 -8.51 -12.14 -4.16
CA PHE A 26 -9.32 -11.15 -4.89
C PHE A 26 -8.49 -10.20 -5.78
N GLN A 27 -7.19 -10.45 -5.96
CA GLN A 27 -6.33 -9.59 -6.76
C GLN A 27 -6.76 -9.45 -8.23
N HIS A 28 -7.57 -10.38 -8.74
CA HIS A 28 -8.10 -10.34 -10.12
C HIS A 28 -9.17 -9.24 -10.33
N PHE A 29 -9.72 -8.65 -9.25
CA PHE A 29 -10.60 -7.48 -9.32
C PHE A 29 -9.83 -6.15 -9.39
N LEU A 30 -8.51 -6.15 -9.12
CA LEU A 30 -7.70 -4.94 -9.18
C LEU A 30 -7.37 -4.55 -10.63
N PRO A 31 -7.25 -3.27 -10.96
CA PRO A 31 -6.81 -2.81 -12.30
C PRO A 31 -5.45 -3.39 -12.69
N ILE A 32 -4.58 -3.62 -11.71
CA ILE A 32 -3.35 -4.38 -11.84
C ILE A 32 -3.26 -5.34 -10.66
N SER A 33 -3.16 -6.64 -10.92
CA SER A 33 -3.01 -7.64 -9.87
C SER A 33 -1.66 -7.53 -9.18
N SER A 34 -1.56 -8.00 -7.93
CA SER A 34 -0.29 -8.05 -7.20
C SER A 34 0.79 -8.81 -7.98
N ASP A 35 0.44 -9.94 -8.60
CA ASP A 35 1.38 -10.73 -9.40
C ASP A 35 1.88 -9.97 -10.64
N ALA A 36 1.01 -9.26 -11.34
CA ALA A 36 1.38 -8.42 -12.47
C ALA A 36 2.23 -7.22 -12.04
N PHE A 37 1.96 -6.67 -10.86
CA PHE A 37 2.74 -5.59 -10.27
C PHE A 37 4.16 -6.04 -9.91
N LEU A 38 4.32 -7.21 -9.26
CA LEU A 38 5.64 -7.78 -8.94
C LEU A 38 6.48 -7.99 -10.20
N LYS A 39 5.89 -8.57 -11.26
CA LYS A 39 6.55 -8.70 -12.58
C LYS A 39 7.01 -7.35 -13.15
N LYS A 40 6.25 -6.26 -12.92
CA LYS A 40 6.71 -4.92 -13.34
C LYS A 40 7.91 -4.43 -12.54
N LEU A 41 7.95 -4.65 -11.22
CA LEU A 41 9.11 -4.32 -10.41
C LEU A 41 10.36 -5.05 -10.89
N ASP A 42 10.23 -6.36 -11.18
CA ASP A 42 11.33 -7.18 -11.71
C ASP A 42 11.82 -6.65 -13.07
N ASN A 43 10.90 -6.36 -14.00
CA ASN A 43 11.21 -5.78 -15.32
C ASN A 43 11.88 -4.39 -15.22
N TRP A 44 11.62 -3.65 -14.15
CA TRP A 44 12.25 -2.35 -13.89
C TRP A 44 13.55 -2.47 -13.09
N SER A 45 13.98 -3.69 -12.77
CA SER A 45 15.17 -3.99 -11.95
C SER A 45 15.10 -3.35 -10.55
N ILE A 46 13.89 -3.24 -9.99
CA ILE A 46 13.66 -2.75 -8.64
C ILE A 46 13.77 -3.94 -7.69
N THR A 47 14.80 -3.94 -6.85
CA THR A 47 15.06 -5.04 -5.92
C THR A 47 14.25 -4.89 -4.63
N TYR A 48 13.71 -6.01 -4.16
CA TYR A 48 12.96 -6.11 -2.91
C TYR A 48 13.14 -7.51 -2.30
N LYS A 49 12.79 -7.65 -1.02
CA LYS A 49 12.60 -8.96 -0.40
C LYS A 49 11.10 -9.17 -0.19
N TYR A 50 10.61 -10.35 -0.53
CA TYR A 50 9.20 -10.70 -0.54
C TYR A 50 8.84 -11.58 0.64
N PHE A 51 7.67 -11.32 1.25
CA PHE A 51 7.09 -12.08 2.35
C PHE A 51 5.61 -12.33 2.13
N GLU A 52 5.15 -13.54 2.41
CA GLU A 52 3.74 -13.90 2.50
C GLU A 52 3.34 -14.07 3.97
N HIS A 53 2.12 -13.70 4.29
CA HIS A 53 1.57 -13.79 5.63
C HIS A 53 0.04 -13.77 5.59
N VAL A 54 -0.61 -13.96 6.73
CA VAL A 54 -2.07 -13.79 6.85
C VAL A 54 -2.48 -12.35 6.50
N PRO A 55 -3.70 -12.12 5.96
CA PRO A 55 -4.17 -10.78 5.62
C PRO A 55 -4.12 -9.82 6.80
N LEU A 56 -3.44 -8.67 6.63
CA LEU A 56 -3.27 -7.61 7.64
C LEU A 56 -4.17 -6.43 7.30
N ARG A 57 -5.17 -6.16 8.13
CA ARG A 57 -6.16 -5.10 7.88
C ARG A 57 -5.87 -3.81 8.65
N THR A 58 -5.16 -3.92 9.77
CA THR A 58 -4.87 -2.79 10.67
C THR A 58 -3.39 -2.74 11.05
N VAL A 59 -2.94 -1.59 11.57
CA VAL A 59 -1.59 -1.47 12.15
C VAL A 59 -1.38 -2.47 13.31
N LYS A 60 -2.45 -2.81 14.05
CA LYS A 60 -2.37 -3.80 15.12
C LYS A 60 -2.07 -5.20 14.56
N ASP A 61 -2.74 -5.59 13.47
CA ASP A 61 -2.48 -6.87 12.80
C ASP A 61 -1.04 -6.90 12.25
N SER A 62 -0.60 -5.80 11.63
CA SER A 62 0.78 -5.67 11.15
C SER A 62 1.81 -5.88 12.26
N LYS A 63 1.55 -5.36 13.46
CA LYS A 63 2.45 -5.53 14.62
C LYS A 63 2.58 -7.00 15.05
N SER A 64 1.56 -7.84 14.83
CA SER A 64 1.61 -9.27 15.21
C SER A 64 2.55 -10.12 14.36
N VAL A 65 2.95 -9.65 13.17
CA VAL A 65 3.87 -10.35 12.26
C VAL A 65 5.22 -9.64 12.13
N GLN A 66 5.46 -8.55 12.87
CA GLN A 66 6.68 -7.74 12.73
C GLN A 66 7.95 -8.42 13.25
N ASP A 67 7.86 -9.50 14.00
CA ASP A 67 9.04 -10.22 14.51
C ASP A 67 9.92 -10.81 13.38
N VAL A 68 9.35 -11.02 12.18
CA VAL A 68 10.09 -11.49 11.00
C VAL A 68 10.79 -10.37 10.23
N PHE A 69 10.52 -9.11 10.58
CA PHE A 69 11.06 -7.92 9.93
C PHE A 69 12.08 -7.20 10.82
N LEU A 70 12.89 -6.34 10.21
CA LEU A 70 13.77 -5.46 10.98
C LEU A 70 12.94 -4.50 11.83
N ASN A 71 13.24 -4.39 13.11
CA ASN A 71 12.66 -3.36 13.96
C ASN A 71 13.35 -1.99 13.73
N ALA A 72 12.80 -0.93 14.31
CA ALA A 72 13.31 0.44 14.13
C ALA A 72 14.78 0.60 14.54
N LYS A 73 15.24 -0.09 15.61
CA LYS A 73 16.65 -0.05 16.07
C LYS A 73 17.59 -0.73 15.06
N GLN A 74 17.08 -1.70 14.30
CA GLN A 74 17.83 -2.38 13.24
C GLN A 74 17.75 -1.64 11.91
N GLY A 75 16.95 -0.56 11.82
CA GLY A 75 16.76 0.27 10.64
C GLY A 75 15.55 -0.13 9.79
N GLY A 76 14.59 -0.85 10.35
CA GLY A 76 13.32 -1.20 9.71
C GLY A 76 12.25 -0.15 9.96
N GLY A 77 11.65 0.39 8.91
CA GLY A 77 10.57 1.39 8.95
C GLY A 77 9.24 0.79 8.50
N HIS A 78 8.33 0.58 9.44
CA HIS A 78 6.95 0.18 9.13
C HIS A 78 6.12 1.41 8.85
N ILE A 79 5.30 1.35 7.81
CA ILE A 79 4.52 2.50 7.36
C ILE A 79 3.03 2.31 7.59
N LYS A 80 2.32 3.43 7.64
CA LYS A 80 0.88 3.52 7.48
C LYS A 80 0.52 4.48 6.36
N ASN A 81 -0.61 4.24 5.73
CA ASN A 81 -1.05 4.96 4.56
C ASN A 81 -2.45 5.52 4.80
N LEU A 82 -2.66 6.80 4.51
CA LEU A 82 -3.95 7.45 4.63
C LEU A 82 -4.37 7.95 3.25
N PHE A 83 -5.47 7.43 2.73
CA PHE A 83 -6.08 7.99 1.54
C PHE A 83 -7.14 9.02 1.93
N LEU A 84 -6.87 10.27 1.60
CA LEU A 84 -7.65 11.43 2.01
C LEU A 84 -8.21 12.17 0.78
N ARG A 85 -9.24 12.98 1.04
CA ARG A 85 -9.70 14.00 0.11
C ARG A 85 -9.83 15.34 0.82
N ASP A 86 -9.61 16.43 0.09
CA ASP A 86 -9.91 17.77 0.57
C ASP A 86 -11.35 18.20 0.24
N HIS A 87 -11.73 19.41 0.66
CA HIS A 87 -13.06 19.98 0.38
C HIS A 87 -13.32 20.24 -1.11
N ARG A 88 -12.26 20.36 -1.95
CA ARG A 88 -12.33 20.49 -3.41
C ARG A 88 -12.35 19.15 -4.12
N LYS A 89 -12.42 18.04 -3.36
CA LYS A 89 -12.41 16.66 -3.84
C LYS A 89 -11.08 16.22 -4.47
N ASN A 90 -9.98 16.93 -4.24
CA ASN A 90 -8.65 16.44 -4.60
C ASN A 90 -8.29 15.22 -3.77
N ASN A 91 -7.64 14.25 -4.37
CA ASN A 91 -7.22 13.02 -3.73
C ASN A 91 -5.78 13.10 -3.27
N ILE A 92 -5.52 12.65 -2.06
CA ILE A 92 -4.23 12.76 -1.40
C ILE A 92 -3.88 11.42 -0.75
N LEU A 93 -2.69 10.91 -1.04
CA LEU A 93 -2.12 9.77 -0.34
C LEU A 93 -1.02 10.27 0.59
N ILE A 94 -1.17 10.00 1.90
CA ILE A 94 -0.16 10.27 2.91
C ILE A 94 0.50 8.96 3.31
N VAL A 95 1.82 8.92 3.24
CA VAL A 95 2.64 7.79 3.70
C VAL A 95 3.47 8.24 4.89
N ALA A 96 3.33 7.58 6.02
CA ALA A 96 4.00 7.97 7.25
C ALA A 96 4.55 6.75 8.02
N HIS A 97 5.46 6.99 8.95
CA HIS A 97 5.83 5.95 9.91
C HIS A 97 4.59 5.49 10.67
N GLN A 98 4.47 4.18 10.93
CA GLN A 98 3.26 3.60 11.53
C GLN A 98 2.87 4.25 12.87
N ASP A 99 3.84 4.67 13.68
CA ASP A 99 3.60 5.27 14.99
C ASP A 99 3.49 6.80 14.96
N ALA A 100 3.62 7.44 13.78
CA ALA A 100 3.45 8.89 13.65
C ALA A 100 2.02 9.32 14.05
N LEU A 101 1.88 10.31 14.90
CA LEU A 101 0.57 10.89 15.25
C LEU A 101 0.18 11.92 14.20
N ILE A 102 -0.89 11.63 13.46
CA ILE A 102 -1.37 12.48 12.36
C ILE A 102 -2.68 13.14 12.78
N ASP A 103 -2.63 14.45 13.00
CA ASP A 103 -3.80 15.31 13.19
C ASP A 103 -4.19 15.92 11.84
N LEU A 104 -5.34 15.51 11.30
CA LEU A 104 -5.83 16.00 10.00
C LEU A 104 -6.06 17.52 9.97
N LYS A 105 -6.42 18.13 11.12
CA LYS A 105 -6.60 19.59 11.21
C LYS A 105 -5.28 20.34 11.09
N LYS A 106 -4.19 19.79 11.63
CA LYS A 106 -2.84 20.35 11.47
C LYS A 106 -2.25 20.04 10.11
N LEU A 107 -2.48 18.81 9.63
CA LEU A 107 -1.99 18.34 8.34
C LEU A 107 -2.48 19.22 7.18
N GLN A 108 -3.77 19.62 7.18
CA GLN A 108 -4.33 20.46 6.11
C GLN A 108 -3.56 21.78 5.90
N PHE A 109 -3.10 22.43 6.96
CA PHE A 109 -2.26 23.62 6.86
C PHE A 109 -0.85 23.32 6.36
N LYS A 110 -0.32 22.16 6.76
CA LYS A 110 1.05 21.76 6.38
C LYS A 110 1.18 21.42 4.91
N ILE A 111 0.14 20.88 4.29
CA ILE A 111 0.11 20.51 2.88
C ILE A 111 -0.69 21.51 2.01
N ASP A 112 -1.00 22.69 2.58
CA ASP A 112 -1.73 23.78 1.92
C ASP A 112 -3.03 23.32 1.26
N THR A 113 -3.87 22.62 2.01
CA THR A 113 -5.17 22.16 1.56
C THR A 113 -6.29 22.67 2.47
N GLY A 114 -7.52 22.51 2.02
CA GLY A 114 -8.68 22.73 2.89
C GLY A 114 -8.95 21.52 3.78
N ARG A 115 -10.14 21.48 4.38
CA ARG A 115 -10.57 20.41 5.28
C ARG A 115 -10.36 19.05 4.67
N LEU A 116 -9.64 18.17 5.38
CA LEU A 116 -9.37 16.80 5.00
C LEU A 116 -10.39 15.82 5.59
N SER A 117 -10.72 14.78 4.84
CA SER A 117 -11.52 13.63 5.26
C SER A 117 -10.99 12.35 4.61
N PHE A 118 -11.28 11.20 5.20
CA PHE A 118 -10.94 9.91 4.59
C PHE A 118 -11.72 9.69 3.30
N GLY A 119 -11.07 9.08 2.30
CA GLY A 119 -11.73 8.57 1.10
C GLY A 119 -12.61 7.36 1.41
N SER A 120 -13.73 7.21 0.70
CA SER A 120 -14.56 6.00 0.79
C SER A 120 -13.88 4.80 0.13
N PRO A 121 -14.32 3.54 0.43
CA PRO A 121 -13.84 2.35 -0.26
C PRO A 121 -13.96 2.43 -1.79
N ASP A 122 -15.10 2.91 -2.32
CA ASP A 122 -15.33 3.08 -3.75
C ASP A 122 -14.33 4.07 -4.36
N ARG A 123 -14.12 5.19 -3.67
CA ARG A 123 -13.15 6.19 -4.09
C ARG A 123 -11.72 5.67 -4.06
N LEU A 124 -11.39 4.83 -3.09
CA LEU A 124 -10.09 4.18 -2.99
C LEU A 124 -9.86 3.25 -4.19
N MET A 125 -10.84 2.41 -4.53
CA MET A 125 -10.78 1.54 -5.70
C MET A 125 -10.70 2.36 -7.00
N GLU A 126 -11.53 3.39 -7.15
CA GLU A 126 -11.54 4.24 -8.35
C GLU A 126 -10.20 4.94 -8.60
N HIS A 127 -9.54 5.45 -7.56
CA HIS A 127 -8.37 6.31 -7.69
C HIS A 127 -7.04 5.59 -7.46
N LEU A 128 -6.98 4.61 -6.58
CA LEU A 128 -5.77 3.86 -6.27
C LEU A 128 -5.80 2.39 -6.71
N GLY A 129 -6.99 1.87 -7.07
CA GLY A 129 -7.16 0.51 -7.56
C GLY A 129 -6.82 -0.56 -6.53
N VAL A 130 -7.12 -0.30 -5.25
CA VAL A 130 -6.89 -1.25 -4.15
C VAL A 130 -8.08 -1.30 -3.20
N PHE A 131 -8.26 -2.42 -2.52
CA PHE A 131 -9.25 -2.56 -1.46
C PHE A 131 -8.79 -1.91 -0.14
N PRO A 132 -9.73 -1.55 0.76
CA PRO A 132 -9.41 -1.14 2.13
C PRO A 132 -8.52 -2.18 2.84
N GLY A 133 -7.44 -1.70 3.48
CA GLY A 133 -6.43 -2.56 4.10
C GLY A 133 -5.19 -2.83 3.24
N ALA A 134 -5.23 -2.51 1.91
CA ALA A 134 -4.08 -2.64 1.03
C ALA A 134 -3.56 -1.30 0.47
N VAL A 135 -3.93 -0.19 1.09
CA VAL A 135 -3.41 1.13 0.68
C VAL A 135 -1.89 1.17 0.85
N THR A 136 -1.20 1.60 -0.21
CA THR A 136 0.26 1.54 -0.30
C THR A 136 0.78 2.64 -1.21
N PRO A 137 2.03 3.13 -1.05
CA PRO A 137 2.63 4.03 -2.04
C PRO A 137 2.72 3.40 -3.45
N PHE A 138 2.78 2.07 -3.55
CA PHE A 138 2.76 1.38 -4.85
C PHE A 138 1.44 1.56 -5.62
N SER A 139 0.32 1.85 -4.95
CA SER A 139 -0.95 2.15 -5.61
C SER A 139 -0.92 3.43 -6.46
N MET A 140 0.13 4.24 -6.33
CA MET A 140 0.39 5.37 -7.22
C MET A 140 0.61 4.96 -8.68
N ILE A 141 0.83 3.68 -8.98
CA ILE A 141 0.83 3.18 -10.37
C ILE A 141 -0.51 3.45 -11.07
N ASN A 142 -1.61 3.44 -10.31
CA ASN A 142 -2.94 3.85 -10.77
C ASN A 142 -3.20 5.33 -10.43
N GLY A 143 -2.77 5.78 -9.25
CA GLY A 143 -3.05 7.10 -8.70
C GLY A 143 -2.51 8.25 -9.55
N VAL A 144 -1.37 8.06 -10.23
CA VAL A 144 -0.78 9.08 -11.12
C VAL A 144 -1.72 9.47 -12.25
N HIS A 145 -2.47 8.52 -12.82
CA HIS A 145 -3.45 8.74 -13.89
C HIS A 145 -4.78 9.31 -13.39
N LYS A 146 -4.95 9.40 -12.06
CA LYS A 146 -6.13 9.90 -11.36
C LYS A 146 -5.85 11.18 -10.56
N ASN A 147 -4.72 11.83 -10.83
CA ASN A 147 -4.29 13.06 -10.17
C ASN A 147 -4.24 12.95 -8.63
N VAL A 148 -3.86 11.78 -8.11
CA VAL A 148 -3.61 11.62 -6.68
C VAL A 148 -2.29 12.28 -6.32
N VAL A 149 -2.30 13.17 -5.33
CA VAL A 149 -1.08 13.82 -4.82
C VAL A 149 -0.49 12.96 -3.71
N LEU A 150 0.81 12.68 -3.80
CA LEU A 150 1.54 11.84 -2.85
C LEU A 150 2.40 12.69 -1.92
N PHE A 151 2.16 12.56 -0.61
CA PHE A 151 3.03 13.09 0.45
C PHE A 151 3.65 11.95 1.24
N ILE A 152 4.94 12.06 1.51
CA ILE A 152 5.69 11.06 2.27
C ILE A 152 6.39 11.73 3.46
N ASP A 153 6.28 11.11 4.62
CA ASP A 153 6.99 11.56 5.82
C ASP A 153 8.50 11.48 5.63
N LEU A 154 9.16 12.63 5.77
CA LEU A 154 10.60 12.76 5.62
C LEU A 154 11.38 11.84 6.59
N SER A 155 10.81 11.53 7.75
CA SER A 155 11.44 10.65 8.74
C SER A 155 11.72 9.23 8.19
N LEU A 156 10.97 8.80 7.15
CA LEU A 156 11.18 7.49 6.53
C LEU A 156 12.55 7.37 5.86
N LYS A 157 13.19 8.47 5.47
CA LYS A 157 14.56 8.46 4.94
C LYS A 157 15.63 8.03 5.94
N ASN A 158 15.30 7.99 7.23
CA ASN A 158 16.22 7.53 8.27
C ASN A 158 16.27 6.00 8.39
N PHE A 159 15.38 5.27 7.73
CA PHE A 159 15.33 3.82 7.77
C PHE A 159 16.11 3.20 6.61
N LYS A 160 16.82 2.10 6.88
CA LYS A 160 17.56 1.32 5.87
C LYS A 160 16.60 0.58 4.94
N LYS A 161 15.48 0.12 5.50
CA LYS A 161 14.43 -0.65 4.82
C LYS A 161 13.07 -0.16 5.27
N ILE A 162 12.12 -0.19 4.36
CA ILE A 162 10.70 0.05 4.66
C ILE A 162 9.86 -1.14 4.20
N TYR A 163 8.73 -1.34 4.86
CA TYR A 163 7.84 -2.48 4.64
C TYR A 163 6.49 -1.99 4.14
N LEU A 164 6.07 -2.48 2.97
CA LEU A 164 4.85 -2.05 2.31
C LEU A 164 4.18 -3.16 1.49
N HIS A 165 2.88 -3.04 1.29
CA HIS A 165 2.07 -4.02 0.58
C HIS A 165 2.16 -3.86 -0.95
N PRO A 166 2.34 -4.97 -1.71
CA PRO A 166 2.28 -4.94 -3.18
C PRO A 166 0.82 -5.05 -3.66
N LEU A 167 -0.03 -4.05 -3.36
CA LEU A 167 -1.44 -3.90 -3.74
C LEU A 167 -2.42 -4.87 -3.06
N VAL A 168 -1.95 -5.78 -2.24
CA VAL A 168 -2.73 -6.75 -1.44
C VAL A 168 -2.20 -6.78 -0.01
N ASN A 169 -2.99 -7.23 0.96
CA ASN A 169 -2.65 -7.11 2.39
C ASN A 169 -2.14 -8.41 3.05
N ASP A 170 -1.93 -9.47 2.28
CA ASP A 170 -1.35 -10.75 2.69
C ASP A 170 0.07 -10.96 2.14
N ARG A 171 0.65 -9.87 1.57
CA ARG A 171 2.03 -9.82 1.09
C ARG A 171 2.70 -8.53 1.57
N THR A 172 3.99 -8.62 1.89
CA THR A 172 4.82 -7.46 2.24
C THR A 172 6.11 -7.49 1.44
N LEU A 173 6.53 -6.33 0.93
CA LEU A 173 7.85 -6.11 0.37
C LEU A 173 8.71 -5.32 1.34
N GLU A 174 9.93 -5.79 1.57
CA GLU A 174 11.01 -5.02 2.16
C GLU A 174 11.78 -4.34 1.03
N ILE A 175 11.87 -3.02 1.07
CA ILE A 175 12.50 -2.23 0.01
C ILE A 175 13.32 -1.08 0.62
N THR A 176 14.35 -0.60 -0.07
CA THR A 176 15.05 0.62 0.31
C THR A 176 14.29 1.86 -0.19
N ILE A 177 14.58 3.01 0.41
CA ILE A 177 14.02 4.30 -0.06
C ILE A 177 14.45 4.58 -1.50
N GLU A 178 15.70 4.29 -1.87
CA GLU A 178 16.23 4.49 -3.22
C GLU A 178 15.42 3.68 -4.26
N ASN A 179 15.10 2.43 -3.94
CA ASN A 179 14.30 1.57 -4.81
C ASN A 179 12.83 2.03 -4.89
N LEU A 180 12.28 2.56 -3.79
CA LEU A 180 10.96 3.20 -3.83
C LEU A 180 10.96 4.48 -4.68
N GLU A 181 11.99 5.32 -4.55
CA GLU A 181 12.16 6.52 -5.41
C GLU A 181 12.36 6.13 -6.88
N MET A 182 13.06 5.01 -7.16
CA MET A 182 13.18 4.46 -8.51
C MET A 182 11.81 4.04 -9.06
N PHE A 183 10.96 3.39 -8.25
CA PHE A 183 9.60 3.07 -8.63
C PHE A 183 8.80 4.34 -9.01
N PHE A 184 8.84 5.39 -8.19
CA PHE A 184 8.15 6.63 -8.49
C PHE A 184 8.66 7.28 -9.79
N LYS A 185 9.96 7.23 -10.04
CA LYS A 185 10.55 7.70 -11.29
C LYS A 185 10.02 6.91 -12.50
N LYS A 186 9.87 5.58 -12.39
CA LYS A 186 9.35 4.72 -13.48
C LYS A 186 7.89 5.03 -13.85
N ILE A 187 7.11 5.54 -12.91
CA ILE A 187 5.71 5.91 -13.12
C ILE A 187 5.50 7.43 -13.23
N ASN A 188 6.58 8.23 -13.35
CA ASN A 188 6.55 9.69 -13.44
C ASN A 188 5.80 10.38 -12.27
N VAL A 189 5.94 9.85 -11.05
CA VAL A 189 5.42 10.46 -9.82
C VAL A 189 6.54 11.21 -9.12
N ILE A 190 6.28 12.44 -8.68
CA ILE A 190 7.16 13.24 -7.85
C ILE A 190 6.52 13.31 -6.45
N PRO A 191 6.98 12.51 -5.49
CA PRO A 191 6.45 12.55 -4.13
C PRO A 191 6.87 13.85 -3.43
N GLN A 192 5.97 14.41 -2.64
CA GLN A 192 6.28 15.55 -1.78
C GLN A 192 6.73 15.03 -0.41
N TRP A 193 8.02 15.20 -0.10
CA TRP A 193 8.58 14.82 1.19
C TRP A 193 8.32 15.94 2.21
N ILE A 194 7.62 15.62 3.29
CA ILE A 194 7.24 16.57 4.33
C ILE A 194 7.59 16.04 5.72
N LYS A 195 7.82 16.92 6.66
CA LYS A 195 7.97 16.56 8.07
C LYS A 195 6.58 16.50 8.70
N LEU A 196 6.08 15.31 9.00
CA LEU A 196 4.79 15.10 9.69
C LEU A 196 4.89 15.36 11.19
#